data_a758ce7e8ff423642ed0ec968f34e30c
#
_entry.id   a758ce7e8ff423642ed0ec968f34e30c
#
_cell.length_a   1.000
_cell.length_b   1.000
_cell.length_c   1.000
_cell.angle_alpha   90.00
_cell.angle_beta   90.00
_cell.angle_gamma   90.00
#
_symmetry.space_group_name_H-M   'P 1'
#
loop_
_entity.id
_entity.type
_entity.pdbx_description
1 polymer ?
#
loop_
_entity_poly.entity_id
_entity_poly.type
_entity_poly.pdbx_seq_one_letter_code
_entity_poly.pdbx_strand_id
1 'polypeptide(L)'
;GFAAATILRGVPLIQIPTTLLSQVDSSVGGKVAIDLKAGKNLAGAFWQPKLVLIDPDVLDSLPNVTFADGMAEVIKYGCIADRTFFRQLNQCDGRTGVMEQIEQVLRTCCGMKADVVIRDERDTGLRMLLNFGHTLGHAYEKAYHYETYTHGQAVAAGMCRAAEIGVRLGRTPAEAPERIQTMVRKFGLPDRIPCTLEAYRDAIGLDKKGVGSQIHVILLQELGQAVAVPMEKEALLAQIAEVERECL
;
A
#
# COMPACT_ATOMS: atom_id res chain seq x y z
N GLY A 1 -15.49 -12.53 -1.58
CA GLY A 1 -14.41 -13.49 -1.87
C GLY A 1 -14.35 -14.61 -0.83
N PHE A 2 -14.29 -14.27 0.47
CA PHE A 2 -14.21 -15.28 1.55
C PHE A 2 -15.42 -16.24 1.54
N ALA A 3 -16.65 -15.73 1.38
CA ALA A 3 -17.83 -16.57 1.25
C ALA A 3 -17.73 -17.51 0.06
N ALA A 4 -17.27 -17.02 -1.11
CA ALA A 4 -17.09 -17.85 -2.29
C ALA A 4 -16.04 -18.96 -2.08
N ALA A 5 -14.97 -18.68 -1.32
CA ALA A 5 -13.92 -19.63 -1.03
C ALA A 5 -14.37 -20.75 -0.05
N THR A 6 -15.36 -20.47 0.82
CA THR A 6 -15.76 -21.37 1.90
C THR A 6 -17.06 -22.15 1.62
N ILE A 7 -18.00 -21.60 0.85
CA ILE A 7 -19.25 -22.28 0.46
C ILE A 7 -18.91 -23.44 -0.47
N LEU A 8 -19.47 -24.64 -0.17
CA LEU A 8 -19.32 -25.85 -0.96
C LEU A 8 -17.83 -26.22 -1.28
N ARG A 9 -16.90 -25.84 -0.42
CA ARG A 9 -15.44 -25.98 -0.61
C ARG A 9 -14.88 -25.10 -1.72
N GLY A 10 -15.62 -24.03 -2.11
CA GLY A 10 -15.24 -23.06 -3.11
C GLY A 10 -16.17 -23.05 -4.33
N VAL A 11 -16.68 -21.89 -4.68
CA VAL A 11 -17.50 -21.65 -5.87
C VAL A 11 -16.83 -20.60 -6.77
N PRO A 12 -17.12 -20.57 -8.08
CA PRO A 12 -16.63 -19.53 -8.98
C PRO A 12 -16.99 -18.14 -8.47
N LEU A 13 -16.03 -17.21 -8.54
CA LEU A 13 -16.16 -15.82 -8.11
C LEU A 13 -15.99 -14.90 -9.31
N ILE A 14 -16.90 -13.95 -9.46
CA ILE A 14 -16.75 -12.77 -10.33
C ILE A 14 -16.68 -11.56 -9.40
N GLN A 15 -15.67 -10.70 -9.59
CA GLN A 15 -15.54 -9.46 -8.84
C GLN A 15 -15.95 -8.27 -9.72
N ILE A 16 -16.72 -7.33 -9.14
CA ILE A 16 -17.11 -6.07 -9.77
C ILE A 16 -16.71 -4.96 -8.80
N PRO A 17 -15.44 -4.48 -8.87
CA PRO A 17 -14.93 -3.47 -7.95
C PRO A 17 -15.52 -2.10 -8.28
N THR A 18 -15.95 -1.36 -7.24
CA THR A 18 -16.66 -0.08 -7.40
C THR A 18 -15.93 1.12 -6.80
N THR A 19 -14.73 0.92 -6.21
CA THR A 19 -13.86 1.99 -5.75
C THR A 19 -12.52 1.93 -6.47
N LEU A 20 -11.81 3.06 -6.58
CA LEU A 20 -10.49 3.08 -7.22
C LEU A 20 -9.54 2.08 -6.55
N LEU A 21 -9.49 2.06 -5.20
CA LEU A 21 -8.69 1.11 -4.44
C LEU A 21 -8.98 -0.35 -4.83
N SER A 22 -10.26 -0.70 -4.94
CA SER A 22 -10.63 -2.07 -5.31
C SER A 22 -10.35 -2.39 -6.78
N GLN A 23 -10.45 -1.42 -7.68
CA GLN A 23 -10.15 -1.59 -9.09
C GLN A 23 -8.65 -1.80 -9.35
N VAL A 24 -7.78 -1.00 -8.71
CA VAL A 24 -6.33 -1.07 -8.94
C VAL A 24 -5.61 -2.11 -8.08
N ASP A 25 -6.20 -2.51 -6.95
CA ASP A 25 -5.51 -3.37 -5.97
C ASP A 25 -6.33 -4.56 -5.50
N SER A 26 -7.32 -4.40 -4.62
CA SER A 26 -7.86 -5.51 -3.83
C SER A 26 -8.62 -6.57 -4.65
N SER A 27 -9.13 -6.26 -5.84
CA SER A 27 -9.80 -7.23 -6.72
C SER A 27 -8.84 -8.19 -7.45
N VAL A 28 -7.55 -7.87 -7.49
CA VAL A 28 -6.52 -8.66 -8.20
C VAL A 28 -5.65 -9.41 -7.19
N GLY A 29 -5.41 -10.70 -7.40
CA GLY A 29 -4.44 -11.49 -6.64
C GLY A 29 -5.00 -12.43 -5.57
N GLY A 30 -6.34 -12.59 -5.52
CA GLY A 30 -7.01 -13.70 -4.83
C GLY A 30 -6.90 -13.72 -3.31
N LYS A 31 -6.34 -12.72 -2.66
CA LYS A 31 -6.35 -12.61 -1.19
C LYS A 31 -7.76 -12.25 -0.73
N VAL A 32 -8.46 -13.20 -0.14
CA VAL A 32 -9.81 -13.02 0.40
C VAL A 32 -9.81 -13.35 1.88
N ALA A 33 -10.27 -12.44 2.72
CA ALA A 33 -10.27 -12.62 4.16
C ALA A 33 -11.39 -11.82 4.84
N ILE A 34 -11.57 -12.11 6.11
CA ILE A 34 -12.45 -11.35 7.03
C ILE A 34 -11.67 -10.94 8.27
N ASP A 35 -12.09 -9.84 8.85
CA ASP A 35 -11.59 -9.35 10.12
C ASP A 35 -12.21 -10.14 11.28
N LEU A 36 -11.40 -10.42 12.28
CA LEU A 36 -11.81 -11.03 13.53
C LEU A 36 -11.57 -10.03 14.68
N LYS A 37 -12.16 -10.28 15.85
CA LYS A 37 -11.90 -9.47 17.06
C LYS A 37 -10.39 -9.42 17.42
N ALA A 38 -9.62 -10.43 17.03
CA ALA A 38 -8.19 -10.53 17.28
C ALA A 38 -7.33 -9.75 16.28
N GLY A 39 -7.86 -9.29 15.14
CA GLY A 39 -7.14 -8.50 14.12
C GLY A 39 -7.71 -8.62 12.73
N LYS A 40 -7.20 -7.78 11.84
CA LYS A 40 -7.59 -7.74 10.42
C LYS A 40 -7.07 -8.96 9.65
N ASN A 41 -7.86 -9.42 8.69
CA ASN A 41 -7.51 -10.44 7.68
C ASN A 41 -7.01 -11.79 8.26
N LEU A 42 -7.41 -12.15 9.47
CA LEU A 42 -6.91 -13.37 10.15
C LEU A 42 -7.56 -14.65 9.69
N ALA A 43 -8.75 -14.61 9.09
CA ALA A 43 -9.41 -15.78 8.51
C ALA A 43 -9.63 -15.55 7.03
N GLY A 44 -8.92 -16.32 6.19
CA GLY A 44 -8.94 -16.11 4.75
C GLY A 44 -8.42 -17.28 3.94
N ALA A 45 -8.41 -17.08 2.63
CA ALA A 45 -7.90 -18.04 1.66
C ALA A 45 -7.27 -17.30 0.48
N PHE A 46 -6.50 -18.02 -0.34
CA PHE A 46 -6.16 -17.58 -1.69
C PHE A 46 -7.22 -18.16 -2.64
N TRP A 47 -8.11 -17.32 -3.15
CA TRP A 47 -9.20 -17.69 -4.04
C TRP A 47 -9.29 -16.73 -5.21
N GLN A 48 -8.74 -17.15 -6.35
CA GLN A 48 -8.69 -16.30 -7.55
C GLN A 48 -10.09 -16.14 -8.16
N PRO A 49 -10.50 -14.90 -8.50
CA PRO A 49 -11.71 -14.69 -9.26
C PRO A 49 -11.57 -15.26 -10.68
N LYS A 50 -12.68 -15.78 -11.24
CA LYS A 50 -12.73 -16.20 -12.64
C LYS A 50 -12.77 -15.02 -13.60
N LEU A 51 -13.28 -13.88 -13.13
CA LEU A 51 -13.37 -12.63 -13.87
C LEU A 51 -13.34 -11.48 -12.88
N VAL A 52 -12.66 -10.40 -13.26
CA VAL A 52 -12.77 -9.09 -12.63
C VAL A 52 -13.32 -8.13 -13.70
N LEU A 53 -14.54 -7.64 -13.50
CA LEU A 53 -15.19 -6.68 -14.38
C LEU A 53 -15.01 -5.28 -13.79
N ILE A 54 -14.19 -4.47 -14.44
CA ILE A 54 -13.89 -3.11 -14.00
C ILE A 54 -14.60 -2.14 -14.91
N ASP A 55 -15.53 -1.37 -14.34
CA ASP A 55 -16.21 -0.26 -15.00
C ASP A 55 -15.65 1.06 -14.40
N PRO A 56 -14.89 1.86 -15.16
CA PRO A 56 -14.35 3.11 -14.67
C PRO A 56 -15.40 4.19 -14.41
N ASP A 57 -16.56 4.16 -15.08
CA ASP A 57 -17.61 5.18 -14.95
C ASP A 57 -18.21 5.23 -13.53
N VAL A 58 -18.16 4.11 -12.80
CA VAL A 58 -18.63 4.09 -11.40
C VAL A 58 -17.79 4.99 -10.48
N LEU A 59 -16.58 5.34 -10.89
CA LEU A 59 -15.69 6.21 -10.12
C LEU A 59 -16.16 7.66 -10.09
N ASP A 60 -17.00 8.10 -11.05
CA ASP A 60 -17.53 9.46 -11.09
C ASP A 60 -18.33 9.80 -9.83
N SER A 61 -19.05 8.82 -9.30
CA SER A 61 -19.88 8.97 -8.11
C SER A 61 -19.12 8.90 -6.78
N LEU A 62 -17.81 8.57 -6.80
CA LEU A 62 -17.05 8.43 -5.56
C LEU A 62 -16.82 9.78 -4.86
N PRO A 63 -16.96 9.84 -3.52
CA PRO A 63 -16.45 10.97 -2.74
C PRO A 63 -14.95 11.17 -2.98
N ASN A 64 -14.50 12.43 -2.95
CA ASN A 64 -13.08 12.74 -3.16
C ASN A 64 -12.14 12.01 -2.19
N VAL A 65 -12.54 11.84 -0.95
CA VAL A 65 -11.75 11.11 0.06
C VAL A 65 -11.59 9.63 -0.30
N THR A 66 -12.64 9.00 -0.83
CA THR A 66 -12.60 7.59 -1.26
C THR A 66 -11.77 7.42 -2.54
N PHE A 67 -11.84 8.40 -3.46
CA PHE A 67 -10.98 8.40 -4.65
C PHE A 67 -9.50 8.57 -4.25
N ALA A 68 -9.20 9.53 -3.36
CA ALA A 68 -7.86 9.77 -2.86
C ALA A 68 -7.28 8.53 -2.16
N ASP A 69 -8.11 7.80 -1.42
CA ASP A 69 -7.71 6.54 -0.78
C ASP A 69 -7.16 5.53 -1.79
N GLY A 70 -7.83 5.38 -2.94
CA GLY A 70 -7.33 4.55 -4.04
C GLY A 70 -6.08 5.10 -4.71
N MET A 71 -5.92 6.44 -4.77
CA MET A 71 -4.74 7.06 -5.35
C MET A 71 -3.45 6.73 -4.60
N ALA A 72 -3.50 6.42 -3.30
CA ALA A 72 -2.32 5.96 -2.56
C ALA A 72 -1.71 4.71 -3.21
N GLU A 73 -2.54 3.73 -3.59
CA GLU A 73 -2.09 2.51 -4.26
C GLU A 73 -1.60 2.79 -5.70
N VAL A 74 -2.28 3.68 -6.43
CA VAL A 74 -1.84 4.12 -7.77
C VAL A 74 -0.44 4.74 -7.70
N ILE A 75 -0.20 5.65 -6.74
CA ILE A 75 1.11 6.27 -6.49
C ILE A 75 2.14 5.22 -6.09
N LYS A 76 1.77 4.28 -5.24
CA LYS A 76 2.65 3.17 -4.83
C LYS A 76 3.18 2.41 -6.04
N TYR A 77 2.34 2.03 -7.01
CA TYR A 77 2.80 1.35 -8.22
C TYR A 77 3.82 2.16 -9.00
N GLY A 78 3.61 3.46 -9.15
CA GLY A 78 4.59 4.36 -9.75
C GLY A 78 5.91 4.40 -8.97
N CYS A 79 5.86 4.37 -7.65
CA CYS A 79 7.05 4.37 -6.79
C CYS A 79 7.86 3.08 -6.90
N ILE A 80 7.20 1.91 -6.95
CA ILE A 80 7.88 0.61 -6.81
C ILE A 80 8.22 -0.07 -8.13
N ALA A 81 7.53 0.26 -9.24
CA ALA A 81 7.60 -0.53 -10.46
C ALA A 81 7.76 0.28 -11.76
N ASP A 82 7.35 1.56 -11.81
CA ASP A 82 7.41 2.33 -13.06
C ASP A 82 7.59 3.84 -12.83
N ARG A 83 8.83 4.29 -13.04
CA ARG A 83 9.18 5.72 -12.97
C ARG A 83 8.45 6.57 -14.01
N THR A 84 8.16 6.02 -15.20
CA THR A 84 7.44 6.75 -16.24
C THR A 84 6.00 6.98 -15.84
N PHE A 85 5.36 5.96 -15.30
CA PHE A 85 4.02 6.07 -14.74
C PHE A 85 3.96 7.09 -13.58
N PHE A 86 4.95 7.07 -12.66
CA PHE A 86 5.05 8.09 -11.61
C PHE A 86 5.12 9.52 -12.19
N ARG A 87 5.89 9.73 -13.27
CA ARG A 87 5.98 11.05 -13.94
C ARG A 87 4.67 11.43 -14.61
N GLN A 88 3.96 10.50 -15.24
CA GLN A 88 2.64 10.75 -15.84
C GLN A 88 1.64 11.21 -14.78
N LEU A 89 1.56 10.52 -13.64
CA LEU A 89 0.72 10.93 -12.51
C LEU A 89 1.06 12.34 -12.01
N ASN A 90 2.35 12.69 -12.01
CA ASN A 90 2.77 14.04 -11.62
C ASN A 90 2.33 15.13 -12.60
N GLN A 91 1.98 14.80 -13.83
CA GLN A 91 1.46 15.74 -14.83
C GLN A 91 -0.06 15.89 -14.76
N CYS A 92 -0.77 14.96 -14.13
CA CYS A 92 -2.23 15.04 -13.97
C CYS A 92 -2.63 16.25 -13.12
N ASP A 93 -3.72 16.91 -13.49
CA ASP A 93 -4.34 17.94 -12.66
C ASP A 93 -5.31 17.30 -11.64
N GLY A 94 -4.75 16.79 -10.54
CA GLY A 94 -5.50 16.14 -9.48
C GLY A 94 -6.40 15.00 -10.00
N ARG A 95 -7.61 14.87 -9.41
CA ARG A 95 -8.60 13.86 -9.79
C ARG A 95 -9.02 14.00 -11.25
N THR A 96 -9.28 15.20 -11.73
CA THR A 96 -9.75 15.44 -13.11
C THR A 96 -8.76 14.89 -14.12
N GLY A 97 -7.49 15.24 -14.01
CA GLY A 97 -6.47 14.75 -14.94
C GLY A 97 -6.22 13.24 -14.85
N VAL A 98 -6.49 12.60 -13.70
CA VAL A 98 -6.47 11.13 -13.60
C VAL A 98 -7.67 10.52 -14.29
N MET A 99 -8.88 11.08 -14.12
CA MET A 99 -10.10 10.56 -14.76
C MET A 99 -10.02 10.67 -16.28
N GLU A 100 -9.39 11.69 -16.86
CA GLU A 100 -9.19 11.82 -18.31
C GLU A 100 -8.38 10.66 -18.91
N GLN A 101 -7.58 9.95 -18.11
CA GLN A 101 -6.76 8.81 -18.54
C GLN A 101 -6.98 7.56 -17.65
N ILE A 102 -8.16 7.47 -17.04
CA ILE A 102 -8.44 6.44 -16.03
C ILE A 102 -8.25 5.01 -16.55
N GLU A 103 -8.65 4.72 -17.78
CA GLU A 103 -8.44 3.40 -18.36
C GLU A 103 -6.97 3.01 -18.42
N GLN A 104 -6.10 3.95 -18.78
CA GLN A 104 -4.65 3.73 -18.83
C GLN A 104 -4.09 3.50 -17.42
N VAL A 105 -4.55 4.28 -16.42
CA VAL A 105 -4.16 4.13 -15.03
C VAL A 105 -4.56 2.75 -14.50
N LEU A 106 -5.81 2.35 -14.70
CA LEU A 106 -6.33 1.04 -14.29
C LEU A 106 -5.56 -0.10 -14.95
N ARG A 107 -5.37 -0.03 -16.26
CA ARG A 107 -4.63 -1.03 -17.05
C ARG A 107 -3.19 -1.20 -16.55
N THR A 108 -2.52 -0.08 -16.27
CA THR A 108 -1.14 -0.07 -15.78
C THR A 108 -1.06 -0.70 -14.39
N CYS A 109 -1.88 -0.27 -13.44
CA CYS A 109 -1.88 -0.80 -12.07
C CYS A 109 -2.26 -2.30 -12.04
N CYS A 110 -3.34 -2.68 -12.71
CA CYS A 110 -3.76 -4.08 -12.80
C CYS A 110 -2.70 -4.96 -13.45
N GLY A 111 -2.05 -4.48 -14.51
CA GLY A 111 -0.97 -5.19 -15.20
C GLY A 111 0.21 -5.43 -14.27
N MET A 112 0.71 -4.39 -13.60
CA MET A 112 1.82 -4.51 -12.64
C MET A 112 1.48 -5.49 -11.50
N LYS A 113 0.26 -5.40 -10.94
CA LYS A 113 -0.15 -6.32 -9.90
C LYS A 113 -0.26 -7.75 -10.41
N ALA A 114 -0.87 -7.96 -11.56
CA ALA A 114 -1.00 -9.28 -12.17
C ALA A 114 0.37 -9.93 -12.40
N ASP A 115 1.35 -9.18 -12.92
CA ASP A 115 2.70 -9.67 -13.13
C ASP A 115 3.38 -10.12 -11.83
N VAL A 116 3.20 -9.38 -10.75
CA VAL A 116 3.71 -9.76 -9.43
C VAL A 116 3.00 -11.01 -8.91
N VAL A 117 1.66 -11.07 -9.03
CA VAL A 117 0.86 -12.21 -8.56
C VAL A 117 1.15 -13.49 -9.33
N ILE A 118 1.33 -13.41 -10.66
CA ILE A 118 1.69 -14.56 -11.50
C ILE A 118 3.03 -15.17 -11.06
N ARG A 119 3.99 -14.33 -10.68
CA ARG A 119 5.32 -14.77 -10.23
C ARG A 119 5.37 -15.19 -8.76
N ASP A 120 4.46 -14.69 -7.94
CA ASP A 120 4.40 -14.97 -6.49
C ASP A 120 2.96 -14.91 -5.97
N GLU A 121 2.18 -15.95 -6.31
CA GLU A 121 0.76 -16.01 -5.93
C GLU A 121 0.57 -16.01 -4.40
N ARG A 122 1.46 -16.69 -3.67
CA ARG A 122 1.31 -16.94 -2.23
C ARG A 122 2.03 -15.94 -1.33
N ASP A 123 2.59 -14.87 -1.91
CA ASP A 123 3.25 -13.79 -1.16
C ASP A 123 4.44 -14.32 -0.31
N THR A 124 5.31 -15.07 -0.94
CA THR A 124 6.48 -15.67 -0.29
C THR A 124 7.79 -14.94 -0.60
N GLY A 125 7.77 -13.96 -1.52
CA GLY A 125 8.98 -13.26 -1.97
C GLY A 125 8.68 -11.95 -2.69
N LEU A 126 8.55 -11.97 -4.02
CA LEU A 126 8.43 -10.78 -4.85
C LEU A 126 7.23 -9.90 -4.48
N ARG A 127 6.12 -10.52 -4.11
CA ARG A 127 4.87 -9.81 -3.77
C ARG A 127 5.03 -8.91 -2.55
N MET A 128 6.04 -9.14 -1.70
CA MET A 128 6.37 -8.24 -0.59
C MET A 128 6.64 -6.79 -1.03
N LEU A 129 7.11 -6.56 -2.28
CA LEU A 129 7.34 -5.22 -2.80
C LEU A 129 6.07 -4.34 -2.81
N LEU A 130 4.89 -4.96 -2.93
CA LEU A 130 3.60 -4.28 -2.83
C LEU A 130 3.33 -3.68 -1.44
N ASN A 131 4.14 -4.03 -0.44
CA ASN A 131 4.01 -3.50 0.92
C ASN A 131 4.83 -2.21 1.15
N PHE A 132 5.29 -1.52 0.10
CA PHE A 132 5.92 -0.21 0.27
C PHE A 132 4.97 0.74 1.01
N GLY A 133 5.44 1.31 2.11
CA GLY A 133 4.64 2.15 3.01
C GLY A 133 3.73 1.39 3.99
N HIS A 134 3.40 0.14 3.75
CA HIS A 134 2.41 -0.60 4.55
C HIS A 134 2.87 -0.93 5.96
N THR A 135 4.16 -1.21 6.19
CA THR A 135 4.68 -1.51 7.54
C THR A 135 4.36 -0.36 8.51
N LEU A 136 4.60 0.87 8.08
CA LEU A 136 4.30 2.06 8.87
C LEU A 136 2.82 2.45 8.78
N GLY A 137 2.21 2.27 7.62
CA GLY A 137 0.76 2.47 7.42
C GLY A 137 -0.07 1.66 8.40
N HIS A 138 0.22 0.38 8.57
CA HIS A 138 -0.47 -0.47 9.53
C HIS A 138 -0.26 -0.02 10.99
N ALA A 139 0.90 0.59 11.30
CA ALA A 139 1.13 1.18 12.62
C ALA A 139 0.18 2.36 12.85
N TYR A 140 0.01 3.24 11.85
CA TYR A 140 -0.96 4.34 11.92
C TYR A 140 -2.39 3.82 12.05
N GLU A 141 -2.82 2.89 11.19
CA GLU A 141 -4.16 2.32 11.28
C GLU A 141 -4.45 1.77 12.68
N LYS A 142 -3.49 1.03 13.25
CA LYS A 142 -3.62 0.44 14.59
C LYS A 142 -3.64 1.49 15.69
N ALA A 143 -2.73 2.48 15.65
CA ALA A 143 -2.65 3.56 16.62
C ALA A 143 -3.95 4.37 16.71
N TYR A 144 -4.66 4.50 15.59
CA TYR A 144 -5.91 5.23 15.48
C TYR A 144 -7.14 4.31 15.39
N HIS A 145 -7.03 3.07 15.85
CA HIS A 145 -8.12 2.08 15.97
C HIS A 145 -8.87 1.81 14.66
N TYR A 146 -8.23 2.05 13.50
CA TYR A 146 -8.80 1.90 12.17
C TYR A 146 -10.01 2.82 11.87
N GLU A 147 -10.19 3.89 12.64
CA GLU A 147 -11.37 4.76 12.58
C GLU A 147 -11.04 6.16 12.04
N THR A 148 -9.85 6.70 12.34
CA THR A 148 -9.52 8.10 12.05
C THR A 148 -8.97 8.30 10.64
N TYR A 149 -8.10 7.39 10.20
CA TYR A 149 -7.47 7.46 8.89
C TYR A 149 -7.89 6.28 8.02
N THR A 150 -8.13 6.56 6.75
CA THR A 150 -8.37 5.50 5.76
C THR A 150 -7.08 4.73 5.47
N HIS A 151 -7.22 3.56 4.85
CA HIS A 151 -6.08 2.73 4.46
C HIS A 151 -5.09 3.50 3.58
N GLY A 152 -5.59 4.16 2.51
CA GLY A 152 -4.75 4.91 1.60
C GLY A 152 -4.06 6.11 2.25
N GLN A 153 -4.73 6.80 3.18
CA GLN A 153 -4.10 7.86 3.97
C GLN A 153 -2.92 7.33 4.80
N ALA A 154 -3.12 6.19 5.47
CA ALA A 154 -2.09 5.54 6.27
C ALA A 154 -0.90 5.06 5.41
N VAL A 155 -1.20 4.43 4.27
CA VAL A 155 -0.17 3.97 3.32
C VAL A 155 0.59 5.13 2.71
N ALA A 156 -0.08 6.23 2.33
CA ALA A 156 0.56 7.42 1.77
C ALA A 156 1.60 8.03 2.73
N ALA A 157 1.19 8.27 3.99
CA ALA A 157 2.13 8.72 5.02
C ALA A 157 3.26 7.71 5.27
N GLY A 158 2.93 6.42 5.26
CA GLY A 158 3.91 5.34 5.39
C GLY A 158 4.93 5.29 4.25
N MET A 159 4.53 5.57 3.01
CA MET A 159 5.45 5.66 1.86
C MET A 159 6.44 6.82 2.03
N CYS A 160 5.97 7.98 2.46
CA CYS A 160 6.83 9.14 2.73
C CYS A 160 7.89 8.80 3.78
N ARG A 161 7.48 8.18 4.89
CA ARG A 161 8.38 7.76 5.95
C ARG A 161 9.35 6.66 5.52
N ALA A 162 8.88 5.66 4.77
CA ALA A 162 9.75 4.60 4.26
C ALA A 162 10.83 5.18 3.32
N ALA A 163 10.50 6.19 2.52
CA ALA A 163 11.46 6.87 1.67
C ALA A 163 12.51 7.66 2.49
N GLU A 164 12.09 8.38 3.54
CA GLU A 164 13.00 9.10 4.45
C GLU A 164 13.96 8.14 5.16
N ILE A 165 13.45 7.02 5.71
CA ILE A 165 14.26 5.96 6.30
C ILE A 165 15.25 5.41 5.25
N GLY A 166 14.80 5.20 4.02
CA GLY A 166 15.64 4.71 2.93
C GLY A 166 16.81 5.66 2.60
N VAL A 167 16.58 6.97 2.62
CA VAL A 167 17.64 7.99 2.44
C VAL A 167 18.68 7.90 3.56
N ARG A 168 18.25 7.83 4.82
CA ARG A 168 19.14 7.71 5.98
C ARG A 168 20.01 6.45 5.91
N LEU A 169 19.45 5.37 5.39
CA LEU A 169 20.15 4.09 5.18
C LEU A 169 21.03 4.08 3.92
N GLY A 170 21.09 5.18 3.16
CA GLY A 170 21.83 5.26 1.91
C GLY A 170 21.30 4.31 0.81
N ARG A 171 20.01 3.93 0.88
CA ARG A 171 19.37 3.01 -0.04
C ARG A 171 18.45 3.71 -1.03
N THR A 172 17.90 4.87 -0.68
CA THR A 172 16.94 5.65 -1.46
C THR A 172 17.58 6.98 -1.86
N PRO A 173 17.42 7.45 -3.10
CA PRO A 173 17.91 8.77 -3.52
C PRO A 173 17.32 9.91 -2.68
N ALA A 174 18.14 10.92 -2.40
CA ALA A 174 17.79 12.02 -1.49
C ALA A 174 16.54 12.81 -1.92
N GLU A 175 16.28 12.89 -3.23
CA GLU A 175 15.13 13.60 -3.79
C GLU A 175 13.81 12.81 -3.76
N ALA A 176 13.85 11.50 -3.46
CA ALA A 176 12.66 10.65 -3.51
C ALA A 176 11.59 11.03 -2.48
N PRO A 177 11.92 11.32 -1.20
CA PRO A 177 10.91 11.68 -0.20
C PRO A 177 10.11 12.92 -0.62
N GLU A 178 10.75 14.02 -1.01
CA GLU A 178 10.08 15.26 -1.42
C GLU A 178 9.15 15.04 -2.61
N ARG A 179 9.58 14.24 -3.59
CA ARG A 179 8.77 13.92 -4.77
C ARG A 179 7.53 13.10 -4.41
N ILE A 180 7.66 12.14 -3.50
CA ILE A 180 6.52 11.34 -3.02
C ILE A 180 5.58 12.22 -2.18
N GLN A 181 6.09 13.04 -1.27
CA GLN A 181 5.31 13.97 -0.45
C GLN A 181 4.51 14.95 -1.33
N THR A 182 5.15 15.52 -2.35
CA THR A 182 4.47 16.41 -3.32
C THR A 182 3.35 15.67 -4.04
N MET A 183 3.58 14.43 -4.46
CA MET A 183 2.60 13.62 -5.15
C MET A 183 1.40 13.28 -4.25
N VAL A 184 1.63 12.82 -3.03
CA VAL A 184 0.53 12.44 -2.12
C VAL A 184 -0.31 13.65 -1.73
N ARG A 185 0.32 14.81 -1.43
CA ARG A 185 -0.39 16.07 -1.14
C ARG A 185 -1.25 16.54 -2.31
N LYS A 186 -0.76 16.41 -3.53
CA LYS A 186 -1.49 16.76 -4.76
C LYS A 186 -2.83 16.04 -4.87
N PHE A 187 -2.90 14.80 -4.40
CA PHE A 187 -4.13 14.00 -4.39
C PHE A 187 -4.91 14.07 -3.07
N GLY A 188 -4.58 15.02 -2.19
CA GLY A 188 -5.29 15.25 -0.92
C GLY A 188 -5.00 14.18 0.14
N LEU A 189 -3.89 13.47 0.01
CA LEU A 189 -3.42 12.50 0.99
C LEU A 189 -2.44 13.14 1.98
N PRO A 190 -2.42 12.72 3.25
CA PRO A 190 -1.42 13.16 4.20
C PRO A 190 -0.05 12.57 3.87
N ASP A 191 0.98 13.38 3.95
CA ASP A 191 2.36 12.93 3.86
C ASP A 191 2.96 12.56 5.22
N ARG A 192 2.21 12.85 6.29
CA ARG A 192 2.57 12.56 7.67
C ARG A 192 1.32 12.27 8.51
N ILE A 193 1.43 11.30 9.40
CA ILE A 193 0.47 11.02 10.47
C ILE A 193 1.25 10.94 11.78
N PRO A 194 0.88 11.70 12.82
CA PRO A 194 1.53 11.61 14.14
C PRO A 194 1.40 10.20 14.70
N CYS A 195 2.49 9.63 15.21
CA CYS A 195 2.46 8.31 15.82
C CYS A 195 3.56 8.21 16.91
N THR A 196 3.25 7.51 17.98
CA THR A 196 4.20 7.29 19.07
C THR A 196 5.14 6.12 18.77
N LEU A 197 6.35 6.16 19.33
CA LEU A 197 7.28 5.03 19.20
C LEU A 197 6.73 3.73 19.79
N GLU A 198 5.89 3.82 20.82
CA GLU A 198 5.21 2.67 21.41
C GLU A 198 4.24 2.02 20.40
N ALA A 199 3.45 2.83 19.69
CA ALA A 199 2.54 2.33 18.65
C ALA A 199 3.29 1.65 17.50
N TYR A 200 4.44 2.20 17.07
CA TYR A 200 5.29 1.54 16.09
C TYR A 200 5.85 0.22 16.62
N ARG A 201 6.35 0.19 17.88
CA ARG A 201 6.88 -1.02 18.55
C ARG A 201 5.84 -2.14 18.57
N ASP A 202 4.61 -1.83 18.98
CA ASP A 202 3.51 -2.79 19.00
C ASP A 202 3.11 -3.25 17.59
N ALA A 203 3.08 -2.36 16.62
CA ALA A 203 2.69 -2.70 15.23
C ALA A 203 3.69 -3.63 14.55
N ILE A 204 5.01 -3.39 14.72
CA ILE A 204 6.05 -4.26 14.15
C ILE A 204 6.25 -5.57 14.96
N GLY A 205 5.48 -5.75 16.03
CA GLY A 205 5.45 -6.99 16.80
C GLY A 205 6.68 -7.23 17.65
N LEU A 206 7.32 -6.17 18.19
CA LEU A 206 8.44 -6.29 19.13
C LEU A 206 8.04 -6.89 20.48
N ASP A 207 6.80 -6.62 20.92
CA ASP A 207 6.31 -7.09 22.23
C ASP A 207 5.82 -8.54 22.22
N LYS A 208 5.78 -9.19 21.06
CA LYS A 208 5.33 -10.58 20.92
C LYS A 208 6.50 -11.55 21.07
N LYS A 209 6.58 -12.23 22.22
CA LYS A 209 7.54 -13.33 22.44
C LYS A 209 7.33 -14.44 21.40
N GLY A 210 8.41 -14.86 20.71
CA GLY A 210 8.39 -15.95 19.73
C GLY A 210 8.14 -15.54 18.29
N VAL A 211 7.88 -14.27 17.99
CA VAL A 211 7.90 -13.74 16.62
C VAL A 211 9.34 -13.36 16.27
N GLY A 212 9.86 -13.79 15.10
CA GLY A 212 11.22 -13.55 14.66
C GLY A 212 11.67 -12.09 14.84
N SER A 213 12.96 -11.88 15.06
CA SER A 213 13.56 -10.56 15.31
C SER A 213 13.61 -9.70 14.04
N GLN A 214 13.52 -10.31 12.87
CA GLN A 214 13.66 -9.64 11.58
C GLN A 214 12.33 -9.31 10.93
N ILE A 215 12.33 -8.23 10.16
CA ILE A 215 11.25 -7.78 9.29
C ILE A 215 11.84 -7.36 7.93
N HIS A 216 11.07 -7.54 6.85
CA HIS A 216 11.45 -6.98 5.55
C HIS A 216 10.83 -5.59 5.40
N VAL A 217 11.70 -4.59 5.23
CA VAL A 217 11.29 -3.20 4.96
C VAL A 217 11.42 -2.97 3.46
N ILE A 218 10.38 -2.47 2.83
CA ILE A 218 10.42 -2.15 1.41
C ILE A 218 10.94 -0.73 1.25
N LEU A 219 12.05 -0.59 0.54
CA LEU A 219 12.72 0.68 0.27
C LEU A 219 12.85 0.88 -1.25
N LEU A 220 13.10 2.12 -1.68
CA LEU A 220 13.32 2.44 -3.09
C LEU A 220 14.82 2.48 -3.40
N GLN A 221 15.26 1.74 -4.40
CA GLN A 221 16.58 1.95 -5.01
C GLN A 221 16.58 3.20 -5.89
N GLU A 222 15.48 3.44 -6.56
CA GLU A 222 15.11 4.66 -7.25
C GLU A 222 13.57 4.71 -7.40
N LEU A 223 13.01 5.86 -7.80
CA LEU A 223 11.59 5.90 -8.17
C LEU A 223 11.34 4.98 -9.35
N GLY A 224 10.41 4.06 -9.19
CA GLY A 224 10.10 2.99 -10.14
C GLY A 224 10.83 1.67 -9.86
N GLN A 225 11.64 1.60 -8.80
CA GLN A 225 12.34 0.37 -8.44
C GLN A 225 12.44 0.19 -6.92
N ALA A 226 11.74 -0.79 -6.38
CA ALA A 226 11.78 -1.13 -4.96
C ALA A 226 12.60 -2.40 -4.68
N VAL A 227 13.03 -2.52 -3.43
CA VAL A 227 13.77 -3.67 -2.90
C VAL A 227 13.29 -4.00 -1.49
N ALA A 228 13.20 -5.30 -1.19
CA ALA A 228 12.96 -5.77 0.18
C ALA A 228 14.28 -5.90 0.93
N VAL A 229 14.41 -5.18 2.03
CA VAL A 229 15.62 -5.15 2.86
C VAL A 229 15.32 -5.84 4.19
N PRO A 230 15.96 -6.97 4.51
CA PRO A 230 15.83 -7.58 5.83
C PRO A 230 16.48 -6.67 6.87
N MET A 231 15.79 -6.46 7.98
CA MET A 231 16.25 -5.58 9.06
C MET A 231 15.79 -6.13 10.41
N GLU A 232 16.61 -5.96 11.44
CA GLU A 232 16.17 -6.20 12.82
C GLU A 232 15.09 -5.18 13.23
N LYS A 233 14.04 -5.64 13.88
CA LYS A 233 12.91 -4.79 14.29
C LYS A 233 13.34 -3.61 15.17
N GLU A 234 14.31 -3.83 16.08
CA GLU A 234 14.88 -2.76 16.91
C GLU A 234 15.64 -1.74 16.06
N ALA A 235 16.36 -2.18 15.03
CA ALA A 235 17.04 -1.27 14.10
C ALA A 235 16.03 -0.41 13.31
N LEU A 236 14.92 -1.00 12.84
CA LEU A 236 13.87 -0.25 12.20
C LEU A 236 13.27 0.79 13.14
N LEU A 237 12.96 0.41 14.39
CA LEU A 237 12.43 1.34 15.39
C LEU A 237 13.38 2.51 15.67
N ALA A 238 14.68 2.24 15.72
CA ALA A 238 15.69 3.30 15.86
C ALA A 238 15.67 4.27 14.67
N GLN A 239 15.56 3.78 13.44
CA GLN A 239 15.44 4.63 12.25
C GLN A 239 14.17 5.47 12.27
N ILE A 240 13.03 4.89 12.66
CA ILE A 240 11.77 5.63 12.84
C ILE A 240 11.96 6.75 13.86
N ALA A 241 12.56 6.48 15.01
CA ALA A 241 12.79 7.46 16.06
C ALA A 241 13.65 8.64 15.59
N GLU A 242 14.64 8.39 14.74
CA GLU A 242 15.49 9.44 14.16
C GLU A 242 14.68 10.33 13.19
N VAL A 243 13.93 9.71 12.26
CA VAL A 243 13.10 10.46 11.31
C VAL A 243 12.02 11.27 12.02
N GLU A 244 11.40 10.74 13.07
CA GLU A 244 10.41 11.50 13.86
C GLU A 244 11.02 12.69 14.61
N ARG A 245 12.28 12.60 15.09
CA ARG A 245 12.97 13.72 15.76
C ARG A 245 13.35 14.85 14.81
N GLU A 246 13.77 14.55 13.59
CA GLU A 246 14.14 15.55 12.58
C GLU A 246 12.95 16.40 12.10
N CYS A 247 11.76 15.98 12.48
CA CYS A 247 10.50 16.56 12.07
C CYS A 247 9.79 17.40 13.14
N LEU A 248 10.33 17.42 14.36
CA LEU A 248 9.90 18.28 15.48
C LEU A 248 10.70 19.59 15.51
#